data_2ef85554d2adb4fa6c9e009699c08d1d
#
_entry.id   2ef85554d2adb4fa6c9e009699c08d1d
#
_cell.length_a   1.000
_cell.length_b   1.000
_cell.length_c   1.000
_cell.angle_alpha   90.00
_cell.angle_beta   90.00
_cell.angle_gamma   90.00
#
_symmetry.space_group_name_H-M   'P 1'
#
loop_
_entity.id
_entity.type
_entity.pdbx_description
1 polymer ?
#
loop_
_entity_poly.entity_id
_entity_poly.type
_entity_poly.pdbx_seq_one_letter_code
_entity_poly.pdbx_strand_id
1 'polypeptide(L)'
;VYKRQIVISTFAIENCSKDIKKALIELKQQGAKSIVLDLRGNGGGLLGEAVNVVNFFVPKGKEIVVTKGKIKQAGTTYKTMNEPVDTEIPLAVLVDGSTASASEIVSGSLQDLDRAIVVGSRTYGKGLVQVPRELPYNSSMKVTTAKYYIPSGRCIQAIDYAKRNADGSVARTPDSLTNVFHTAAGREVRDGGGIRPDVEVKVENFPNIMFYLLNDDMIFDYATQYCIKHSQVGEVKDFTITDADYVDFKKMLHKRKFTYDRQSEKMLKNLKEIAEFEGSVSYTHLTLRTT
;
A
#
# COMPACT_ATOMS: atom_id res chain seq x y z
N VAL A 1 -14.92 7.08 -19.41
CA VAL A 1 -14.26 6.83 -18.11
C VAL A 1 -14.57 7.99 -17.21
N TYR A 2 -15.38 7.78 -16.20
CA TYR A 2 -15.76 8.83 -15.26
C TYR A 2 -14.58 9.09 -14.34
N LYS A 3 -13.83 10.15 -14.59
CA LYS A 3 -12.73 10.59 -13.72
C LYS A 3 -13.33 11.20 -12.44
N ARG A 4 -13.52 10.37 -11.42
CA ARG A 4 -13.94 10.77 -10.06
C ARG A 4 -12.88 10.42 -9.03
N GLN A 5 -11.66 10.14 -9.49
CA GLN A 5 -10.54 9.68 -8.69
C GLN A 5 -9.47 10.76 -8.62
N ILE A 6 -8.99 11.02 -7.42
CA ILE A 6 -7.82 11.85 -7.15
C ILE A 6 -6.70 10.92 -6.69
N VAL A 7 -5.68 10.75 -7.52
CA VAL A 7 -4.48 9.95 -7.18
C VAL A 7 -3.51 10.87 -6.46
N ILE A 8 -3.12 10.48 -5.24
CA ILE A 8 -2.17 11.21 -4.42
C ILE A 8 -0.91 10.35 -4.29
N SER A 9 0.10 10.63 -5.08
CA SER A 9 1.31 9.81 -5.15
C SER A 9 2.26 10.04 -3.96
N THR A 10 2.23 11.24 -3.36
CA THR A 10 3.10 11.59 -2.23
C THR A 10 2.57 12.81 -1.48
N PHE A 11 2.90 12.88 -0.20
CA PHE A 11 2.75 14.08 0.64
C PHE A 11 4.08 14.79 0.90
N ALA A 12 5.16 14.40 0.22
CA ALA A 12 6.49 14.99 0.44
C ALA A 12 6.67 16.38 -0.22
N ILE A 13 5.74 16.78 -1.08
CA ILE A 13 5.76 18.07 -1.78
C ILE A 13 4.97 19.10 -0.96
N GLU A 14 5.59 20.22 -0.62
CA GLU A 14 4.93 21.33 0.04
C GLU A 14 3.77 21.88 -0.80
N ASN A 15 2.67 22.19 -0.13
CA ASN A 15 1.43 22.70 -0.75
C ASN A 15 0.73 21.71 -1.71
N CYS A 16 1.07 20.44 -1.73
CA CYS A 16 0.37 19.44 -2.54
C CYS A 16 -1.15 19.40 -2.22
N SER A 17 -1.53 19.71 -0.99
CA SER A 17 -2.95 19.83 -0.61
C SER A 17 -3.70 20.92 -1.40
N LYS A 18 -3.03 21.97 -1.90
CA LYS A 18 -3.69 22.99 -2.74
C LYS A 18 -4.09 22.41 -4.09
N ASP A 19 -3.23 21.58 -4.70
CA ASP A 19 -3.54 20.94 -5.97
C ASP A 19 -4.67 19.91 -5.80
N ILE A 20 -4.65 19.15 -4.69
CA ILE A 20 -5.72 18.22 -4.34
C ILE A 20 -7.05 18.96 -4.14
N LYS A 21 -7.03 20.11 -3.45
CA LYS A 21 -8.22 20.95 -3.27
C LYS A 21 -8.77 21.45 -4.61
N LYS A 22 -7.89 21.91 -5.50
CA LYS A 22 -8.26 22.35 -6.84
C LYS A 22 -8.92 21.23 -7.63
N ALA A 23 -8.30 20.05 -7.67
CA ALA A 23 -8.85 18.87 -8.33
C ALA A 23 -10.24 18.48 -7.76
N LEU A 24 -10.41 18.53 -6.44
CA LEU A 24 -11.68 18.23 -5.79
C LEU A 24 -12.77 19.22 -6.22
N ILE A 25 -12.46 20.52 -6.26
CA ILE A 25 -13.41 21.55 -6.68
C ILE A 25 -13.78 21.36 -8.15
N GLU A 26 -12.83 21.13 -9.04
CA GLU A 26 -13.04 20.87 -10.46
C GLU A 26 -13.94 19.66 -10.70
N LEU A 27 -13.70 18.55 -10.01
CA LEU A 27 -14.53 17.35 -10.11
C LEU A 27 -15.97 17.60 -9.65
N LYS A 28 -16.17 18.37 -8.58
CA LYS A 28 -17.50 18.78 -8.11
C LYS A 28 -18.21 19.66 -9.15
N GLN A 29 -17.52 20.61 -9.75
CA GLN A 29 -18.06 21.45 -10.83
C GLN A 29 -18.45 20.65 -12.07
N GLN A 30 -17.72 19.56 -12.34
CA GLN A 30 -18.05 18.59 -13.41
C GLN A 30 -19.18 17.62 -13.01
N GLY A 31 -19.84 17.81 -11.86
CA GLY A 31 -20.98 17.04 -11.42
C GLY A 31 -20.63 15.69 -10.78
N ALA A 32 -19.43 15.52 -10.21
CA ALA A 32 -19.09 14.32 -9.46
C ALA A 32 -20.05 14.13 -8.26
N LYS A 33 -20.62 12.95 -8.15
CA LYS A 33 -21.55 12.55 -7.06
C LYS A 33 -20.86 11.78 -5.95
N SER A 34 -19.61 11.37 -6.15
CA SER A 34 -18.76 10.66 -5.20
C SER A 34 -17.31 10.89 -5.58
N ILE A 35 -16.39 10.76 -4.62
CA ILE A 35 -14.95 10.94 -4.81
C ILE A 35 -14.21 9.69 -4.32
N VAL A 36 -13.18 9.32 -5.05
CA VAL A 36 -12.21 8.30 -4.65
C VAL A 36 -10.86 8.99 -4.45
N LEU A 37 -10.30 8.88 -3.25
CA LEU A 37 -8.91 9.25 -2.97
C LEU A 37 -8.05 7.99 -3.10
N ASP A 38 -7.10 7.98 -4.02
CA ASP A 38 -6.20 6.85 -4.21
C ASP A 38 -4.84 7.13 -3.54
N LEU A 39 -4.59 6.41 -2.45
CA LEU A 39 -3.35 6.47 -1.65
C LEU A 39 -2.49 5.22 -1.83
N ARG A 40 -2.82 4.34 -2.78
CA ARG A 40 -2.01 3.14 -3.04
C ARG A 40 -0.62 3.54 -3.51
N GLY A 41 0.40 2.86 -2.98
CA GLY A 41 1.81 3.18 -3.26
C GLY A 41 2.33 4.46 -2.59
N ASN A 42 1.51 5.21 -1.86
CA ASN A 42 1.92 6.48 -1.23
C ASN A 42 2.58 6.25 0.14
N GLY A 43 3.89 6.39 0.21
CA GLY A 43 4.69 6.25 1.44
C GLY A 43 4.55 7.37 2.47
N GLY A 44 3.70 8.37 2.22
CA GLY A 44 3.47 9.50 3.11
C GLY A 44 4.25 10.78 2.74
N GLY A 45 4.63 11.54 3.74
CA GLY A 45 5.33 12.83 3.61
C GLY A 45 5.00 13.80 4.74
N LEU A 46 4.67 15.03 4.42
CA LEU A 46 4.43 16.11 5.37
C LEU A 46 3.08 15.92 6.09
N LEU A 47 3.14 15.86 7.42
CA LEU A 47 1.97 15.69 8.28
C LEU A 47 0.95 16.82 8.08
N GLY A 48 1.40 18.06 7.94
CA GLY A 48 0.52 19.22 7.70
C GLY A 48 -0.31 19.08 6.43
N GLU A 49 0.27 18.55 5.36
CA GLU A 49 -0.44 18.32 4.10
C GLU A 49 -1.54 17.26 4.27
N ALA A 50 -1.25 16.17 5.01
CA ALA A 50 -2.26 15.17 5.33
C ALA A 50 -3.44 15.75 6.13
N VAL A 51 -3.15 16.57 7.16
CA VAL A 51 -4.19 17.25 7.95
C VAL A 51 -5.04 18.18 7.07
N ASN A 52 -4.41 18.93 6.16
CA ASN A 52 -5.12 19.79 5.20
C ASN A 52 -6.06 18.99 4.31
N VAL A 53 -5.64 17.82 3.81
CA VAL A 53 -6.49 16.97 2.96
C VAL A 53 -7.70 16.44 3.75
N VAL A 54 -7.50 15.99 4.99
CA VAL A 54 -8.63 15.58 5.85
C VAL A 54 -9.58 16.76 6.08
N ASN A 55 -9.06 17.97 6.27
CA ASN A 55 -9.88 19.17 6.49
C ASN A 55 -10.79 19.52 5.29
N PHE A 56 -10.53 19.03 4.10
CA PHE A 56 -11.45 19.26 2.96
C PHE A 56 -12.79 18.56 3.16
N PHE A 57 -12.83 17.49 3.96
CA PHE A 57 -13.98 16.62 4.13
C PHE A 57 -14.54 16.61 5.57
N VAL A 58 -13.87 17.26 6.50
CA VAL A 58 -14.19 17.23 7.94
C VAL A 58 -14.39 18.65 8.46
N PRO A 59 -15.41 18.91 9.29
CA PRO A 59 -15.68 20.23 9.86
C PRO A 59 -14.48 20.82 10.60
N LYS A 60 -14.40 22.14 10.64
CA LYS A 60 -13.38 22.89 11.37
C LYS A 60 -13.38 22.54 12.86
N GLY A 61 -12.19 22.54 13.47
CA GLY A 61 -11.96 22.30 14.90
C GLY A 61 -11.89 20.81 15.30
N LYS A 62 -12.05 19.87 14.36
CA LYS A 62 -11.93 18.43 14.67
C LYS A 62 -10.46 18.04 14.83
N GLU A 63 -10.19 17.23 15.85
CA GLU A 63 -8.89 16.64 16.09
C GLU A 63 -8.62 15.53 15.07
N ILE A 64 -7.44 15.59 14.42
CA ILE A 64 -7.07 14.67 13.35
C ILE A 64 -5.92 13.77 13.79
N VAL A 65 -4.92 14.32 14.45
CA VAL A 65 -3.79 13.55 14.95
C VAL A 65 -3.17 14.20 16.16
N VAL A 66 -2.80 13.37 17.14
CA VAL A 66 -2.06 13.78 18.34
C VAL A 66 -0.71 13.11 18.30
N THR A 67 0.36 13.88 18.44
CA THR A 67 1.70 13.33 18.66
C THR A 67 1.99 13.25 20.15
N LYS A 68 2.54 12.13 20.62
CA LYS A 68 2.97 11.95 22.01
C LYS A 68 4.40 11.42 22.01
N GLY A 69 5.29 12.17 22.63
CA GLY A 69 6.70 11.81 22.77
C GLY A 69 7.08 11.57 24.24
N LYS A 70 8.28 11.07 24.45
CA LYS A 70 8.86 10.90 25.79
C LYS A 70 9.05 12.27 26.51
N ILE A 71 9.32 13.31 25.73
CA ILE A 71 9.45 14.68 26.20
C ILE A 71 8.09 15.38 26.00
N LYS A 72 7.54 16.01 27.03
CA LYS A 72 6.22 16.68 26.97
C LYS A 72 6.11 17.71 25.83
N GLN A 73 7.19 18.43 25.52
CA GLN A 73 7.25 19.42 24.45
C GLN A 73 7.14 18.80 23.03
N ALA A 74 7.30 17.47 22.90
CA ALA A 74 7.11 16.77 21.62
C ALA A 74 5.65 16.41 21.33
N GLY A 75 4.73 16.71 22.26
CA GLY A 75 3.30 16.48 22.10
C GLY A 75 2.63 17.66 21.40
N THR A 76 1.93 17.39 20.29
CA THR A 76 1.16 18.39 19.53
C THR A 76 -0.15 17.78 19.08
N THR A 77 -1.24 18.54 19.22
CA THR A 77 -2.55 18.19 18.68
C THR A 77 -2.79 18.96 17.39
N TYR A 78 -3.00 18.26 16.29
CA TYR A 78 -3.33 18.82 15.00
C TYR A 78 -4.83 18.74 14.78
N LYS A 79 -5.46 19.88 14.49
CA LYS A 79 -6.90 20.02 14.23
C LYS A 79 -7.14 20.61 12.85
N THR A 80 -8.33 20.38 12.33
CA THR A 80 -8.81 21.09 11.15
C THR A 80 -8.96 22.59 11.45
N MET A 81 -8.34 23.43 10.62
CA MET A 81 -8.26 24.89 10.86
C MET A 81 -9.16 25.70 9.95
N ASN A 82 -9.53 25.16 8.77
CA ASN A 82 -10.28 25.83 7.75
C ASN A 82 -11.68 25.25 7.61
N GLU A 83 -12.58 26.01 6.98
CA GLU A 83 -13.86 25.47 6.54
C GLU A 83 -13.65 24.36 5.51
N PRO A 84 -14.43 23.27 5.59
CA PRO A 84 -14.32 22.14 4.68
C PRO A 84 -14.76 22.52 3.25
N VAL A 85 -14.31 21.74 2.29
CA VAL A 85 -14.80 21.88 0.90
C VAL A 85 -16.15 21.17 0.74
N ASP A 86 -16.28 20.00 1.36
CA ASP A 86 -17.51 19.20 1.31
C ASP A 86 -17.53 18.13 2.41
N THR A 87 -18.49 18.21 3.29
CA THR A 87 -18.68 17.23 4.37
C THR A 87 -19.62 16.09 3.99
N GLU A 88 -20.34 16.18 2.87
CA GLU A 88 -21.46 15.29 2.52
C GLU A 88 -21.12 14.35 1.36
N ILE A 89 -20.27 14.75 0.42
CA ILE A 89 -20.00 13.96 -0.77
C ILE A 89 -19.51 12.54 -0.38
N PRO A 90 -20.10 11.45 -0.90
CA PRO A 90 -19.64 10.10 -0.65
C PRO A 90 -18.17 9.93 -0.99
N LEU A 91 -17.38 9.40 -0.05
CA LEU A 91 -15.93 9.32 -0.13
C LEU A 91 -15.44 7.90 0.11
N ALA A 92 -14.60 7.41 -0.79
CA ALA A 92 -13.83 6.18 -0.62
C ALA A 92 -12.33 6.48 -0.67
N VAL A 93 -11.55 5.77 0.14
CA VAL A 93 -10.09 5.88 0.17
C VAL A 93 -9.49 4.53 -0.20
N LEU A 94 -8.71 4.49 -1.30
CA LEU A 94 -8.00 3.28 -1.70
C LEU A 94 -6.64 3.22 -1.00
N VAL A 95 -6.33 2.06 -0.44
CA VAL A 95 -5.07 1.81 0.30
C VAL A 95 -4.45 0.46 -0.06
N ASP A 96 -3.15 0.33 0.14
CA ASP A 96 -2.41 -0.92 0.00
C ASP A 96 -1.30 -1.06 1.05
N GLY A 97 -0.52 -2.15 1.00
CA GLY A 97 0.59 -2.39 1.91
C GLY A 97 1.75 -1.38 1.82
N SER A 98 1.78 -0.53 0.80
CA SER A 98 2.75 0.55 0.62
C SER A 98 2.22 1.90 1.09
N THR A 99 0.92 2.01 1.37
CA THR A 99 0.31 3.20 1.99
C THR A 99 0.85 3.37 3.40
N ALA A 100 1.58 4.47 3.68
CA ALA A 100 2.30 4.63 4.95
C ALA A 100 2.27 6.07 5.50
N SER A 101 2.48 6.22 6.83
CA SER A 101 2.74 7.50 7.51
C SER A 101 1.63 8.54 7.30
N ALA A 102 1.91 9.69 6.66
CA ALA A 102 0.92 10.74 6.38
C ALA A 102 -0.31 10.21 5.61
N SER A 103 -0.14 9.24 4.72
CA SER A 103 -1.25 8.59 4.02
C SER A 103 -2.13 7.76 4.96
N GLU A 104 -1.53 7.16 5.99
CA GLU A 104 -2.28 6.45 7.03
C GLU A 104 -3.00 7.42 7.98
N ILE A 105 -2.46 8.64 8.18
CA ILE A 105 -3.19 9.70 8.88
C ILE A 105 -4.45 10.07 8.11
N VAL A 106 -4.36 10.26 6.78
CA VAL A 106 -5.53 10.58 5.96
C VAL A 106 -6.56 9.47 5.99
N SER A 107 -6.16 8.24 5.63
CA SER A 107 -7.09 7.10 5.56
C SER A 107 -7.67 6.75 6.91
N GLY A 108 -6.83 6.70 7.96
CA GLY A 108 -7.26 6.34 9.30
C GLY A 108 -8.13 7.40 9.98
N SER A 109 -7.82 8.70 9.79
CA SER A 109 -8.66 9.75 10.37
C SER A 109 -10.02 9.84 9.70
N LEU A 110 -10.09 9.69 8.37
CA LEU A 110 -11.36 9.65 7.65
C LEU A 110 -12.19 8.40 8.02
N GLN A 111 -11.53 7.27 8.29
CA GLN A 111 -12.17 6.06 8.81
C GLN A 111 -12.69 6.26 10.24
N ASP A 112 -11.87 6.77 11.15
CA ASP A 112 -12.21 6.95 12.56
C ASP A 112 -13.34 7.97 12.77
N LEU A 113 -13.42 8.97 11.90
CA LEU A 113 -14.48 9.97 11.87
C LEU A 113 -15.73 9.53 11.09
N ASP A 114 -15.77 8.30 10.61
CA ASP A 114 -16.83 7.75 9.77
C ASP A 114 -17.15 8.60 8.53
N ARG A 115 -16.12 9.30 8.02
CA ARG A 115 -16.26 10.20 6.86
C ARG A 115 -16.03 9.50 5.53
N ALA A 116 -15.29 8.42 5.52
CA ALA A 116 -14.98 7.65 4.31
C ALA A 116 -15.01 6.15 4.59
N ILE A 117 -15.20 5.38 3.51
CA ILE A 117 -14.96 3.93 3.49
C ILE A 117 -13.55 3.70 2.98
N VAL A 118 -12.76 2.93 3.72
CA VAL A 118 -11.41 2.53 3.33
C VAL A 118 -11.47 1.18 2.62
N VAL A 119 -10.91 1.11 1.41
CA VAL A 119 -10.97 -0.07 0.52
C VAL A 119 -9.56 -0.47 0.10
N GLY A 120 -9.25 -1.75 0.11
CA GLY A 120 -7.97 -2.27 -0.35
C GLY A 120 -7.36 -3.33 0.54
N SER A 121 -6.06 -3.26 0.79
CA SER A 121 -5.37 -4.15 1.73
C SER A 121 -4.81 -3.36 2.92
N ARG A 122 -4.47 -4.08 4.00
CA ARG A 122 -3.91 -3.48 5.23
C ARG A 122 -2.69 -2.63 4.91
N THR A 123 -2.62 -1.41 5.48
CA THR A 123 -1.54 -0.46 5.25
C THR A 123 -0.23 -0.85 5.95
N TYR A 124 0.82 -0.10 5.71
CA TYR A 124 2.18 -0.38 6.19
C TYR A 124 2.29 -0.41 7.73
N GLY A 125 1.64 0.52 8.43
CA GLY A 125 1.72 0.65 9.89
C GLY A 125 2.91 1.45 10.39
N LYS A 126 3.13 2.66 9.83
CA LYS A 126 4.17 3.60 10.29
C LYS A 126 3.54 4.70 11.13
N GLY A 127 3.55 4.51 12.44
CA GLY A 127 2.98 5.43 13.45
C GLY A 127 4.02 6.25 14.22
N LEU A 128 5.24 6.43 13.68
CA LEU A 128 6.34 7.15 14.34
C LEU A 128 6.61 8.48 13.65
N VAL A 129 6.80 9.53 14.46
CA VAL A 129 7.30 10.83 14.04
C VAL A 129 8.82 10.80 14.08
N GLN A 130 9.43 11.04 12.92
CA GLN A 130 10.89 11.09 12.78
C GLN A 130 11.32 12.47 12.31
N VAL A 131 12.32 13.03 12.98
CA VAL A 131 12.87 14.35 12.67
C VAL A 131 14.35 14.20 12.34
N PRO A 132 14.82 14.75 11.20
CA PRO A 132 16.24 14.83 10.91
C PRO A 132 16.91 15.82 11.87
N ARG A 133 18.08 15.49 12.35
CA ARG A 133 18.96 16.34 13.13
C ARG A 133 20.29 16.44 12.43
N GLU A 134 20.70 17.64 12.13
CA GLU A 134 22.02 17.90 11.56
C GLU A 134 23.12 17.60 12.59
N LEU A 135 24.17 17.00 12.12
CA LEU A 135 25.38 16.66 12.86
C LEU A 135 26.60 17.29 12.15
N PRO A 136 27.77 17.39 12.82
CA PRO A 136 29.00 17.83 12.19
C PRO A 136 29.32 17.03 10.92
N TYR A 137 30.19 17.61 10.09
CA TYR A 137 30.70 16.99 8.84
C TYR A 137 29.61 16.69 7.79
N ASN A 138 28.61 17.58 7.63
CA ASN A 138 27.50 17.42 6.69
C ASN A 138 26.74 16.09 6.83
N SER A 139 26.74 15.53 8.03
CA SER A 139 25.96 14.32 8.32
C SER A 139 24.63 14.67 8.99
N SER A 140 23.66 13.79 8.90
CA SER A 140 22.36 13.93 9.57
C SER A 140 21.93 12.63 10.22
N MET A 141 21.21 12.74 11.33
CA MET A 141 20.64 11.60 12.02
C MET A 141 19.11 11.74 12.07
N LYS A 142 18.41 10.70 11.65
CA LYS A 142 16.95 10.63 11.76
C LYS A 142 16.57 10.06 13.13
N VAL A 143 15.93 10.89 13.97
CA VAL A 143 15.56 10.53 15.34
C VAL A 143 14.05 10.36 15.45
N THR A 144 13.59 9.27 16.05
CA THR A 144 12.20 9.10 16.45
C THR A 144 11.93 9.90 17.72
N THR A 145 11.02 10.87 17.64
CA THR A 145 10.71 11.79 18.73
C THR A 145 9.34 11.54 19.36
N ALA A 146 8.38 10.98 18.62
CA ALA A 146 7.02 10.76 19.08
C ALA A 146 6.34 9.60 18.33
N LYS A 147 5.24 9.11 18.90
CA LYS A 147 4.22 8.32 18.22
C LYS A 147 3.04 9.23 17.88
N TYR A 148 2.30 8.91 16.83
CA TYR A 148 1.06 9.60 16.55
C TYR A 148 -0.17 8.71 16.75
N TYR A 149 -1.24 9.35 17.14
CA TYR A 149 -2.53 8.76 17.48
C TYR A 149 -3.60 9.47 16.64
N ILE A 150 -4.45 8.72 15.99
CA ILE A 150 -5.53 9.21 15.13
C ILE A 150 -6.83 9.37 15.94
N PRO A 151 -7.93 9.90 15.38
CA PRO A 151 -9.08 10.37 16.18
C PRO A 151 -9.69 9.39 17.16
N SER A 152 -9.69 8.09 16.87
CA SER A 152 -10.15 7.06 17.83
C SER A 152 -9.22 6.89 19.05
N GLY A 153 -8.05 7.52 19.05
CA GLY A 153 -7.00 7.36 20.07
C GLY A 153 -6.03 6.20 19.81
N ARG A 154 -6.22 5.44 18.75
CA ARG A 154 -5.33 4.32 18.39
C ARG A 154 -4.01 4.77 17.79
N CYS A 155 -2.94 4.03 18.12
CA CYS A 155 -1.63 4.16 17.48
C CYS A 155 -1.50 3.07 16.41
N ILE A 156 -1.26 3.44 15.16
CA ILE A 156 -1.22 2.51 14.04
C ILE A 156 0.13 1.82 13.84
N GLN A 157 1.14 2.10 14.70
CA GLN A 157 2.48 1.54 14.58
C GLN A 157 2.45 0.00 14.63
N ALA A 158 2.78 -0.64 13.50
CA ALA A 158 2.77 -2.08 13.37
C ALA A 158 4.13 -2.74 13.67
N ILE A 159 5.23 -2.01 13.45
CA ILE A 159 6.59 -2.55 13.54
C ILE A 159 7.12 -2.38 14.96
N ASP A 160 7.53 -3.48 15.59
CA ASP A 160 8.23 -3.47 16.87
C ASP A 160 9.75 -3.53 16.62
N TYR A 161 10.40 -2.37 16.61
CA TYR A 161 11.85 -2.28 16.41
C TYR A 161 12.69 -2.89 17.56
N ALA A 162 12.07 -3.17 18.70
CA ALA A 162 12.76 -3.81 19.83
C ALA A 162 12.89 -5.33 19.64
N LYS A 163 12.07 -5.92 18.76
CA LYS A 163 12.09 -7.35 18.46
C LYS A 163 12.54 -7.60 17.04
N ARG A 164 13.52 -8.50 16.89
CA ARG A 164 13.99 -8.96 15.59
C ARG A 164 13.72 -10.44 15.43
N ASN A 165 13.35 -10.83 14.24
CA ASN A 165 13.23 -12.22 13.85
C ASN A 165 14.62 -12.87 13.67
N ALA A 166 14.68 -14.20 13.57
CA ALA A 166 15.94 -14.92 13.38
C ALA A 166 16.68 -14.53 12.08
N ASP A 167 15.95 -14.08 11.05
CA ASP A 167 16.48 -13.60 9.77
C ASP A 167 16.93 -12.12 9.81
N GLY A 168 16.87 -11.47 10.98
CA GLY A 168 17.24 -10.07 11.16
C GLY A 168 16.14 -9.06 10.79
N SER A 169 15.00 -9.50 10.23
CA SER A 169 13.85 -8.65 9.96
C SER A 169 13.21 -8.15 11.25
N VAL A 170 12.46 -7.05 11.17
CA VAL A 170 11.75 -6.48 12.34
C VAL A 170 10.40 -7.16 12.51
N ALA A 171 10.09 -7.52 13.75
CA ALA A 171 8.80 -8.14 14.09
C ALA A 171 7.65 -7.14 13.90
N ARG A 172 6.49 -7.64 13.48
CA ARG A 172 5.23 -6.90 13.50
C ARG A 172 4.43 -7.29 14.75
N THR A 173 3.63 -6.36 15.26
CA THR A 173 2.70 -6.63 16.34
C THR A 173 1.67 -7.66 15.86
N PRO A 174 1.57 -8.84 16.50
CA PRO A 174 0.54 -9.82 16.17
C PRO A 174 -0.86 -9.26 16.44
N ASP A 175 -1.84 -9.63 15.63
CA ASP A 175 -3.24 -9.18 15.80
C ASP A 175 -3.82 -9.54 17.19
N SER A 176 -3.34 -10.62 17.81
CA SER A 176 -3.72 -11.02 19.18
C SER A 176 -3.27 -10.06 20.28
N LEU A 177 -2.29 -9.20 20.00
CA LEU A 177 -1.77 -8.19 20.92
C LEU A 177 -2.27 -6.78 20.62
N THR A 178 -3.20 -6.62 19.69
CA THR A 178 -3.79 -5.33 19.34
C THR A 178 -4.98 -5.02 20.24
N ASN A 179 -5.17 -3.72 20.55
CA ASN A 179 -6.32 -3.26 21.32
C ASN A 179 -7.46 -2.83 20.40
N VAL A 180 -8.68 -2.97 20.92
CA VAL A 180 -9.90 -2.53 20.25
C VAL A 180 -10.16 -1.06 20.56
N PHE A 181 -10.49 -0.29 19.53
CA PHE A 181 -10.96 1.08 19.57
C PHE A 181 -12.23 1.20 18.76
N HIS A 182 -12.90 2.35 18.82
CA HIS A 182 -14.15 2.57 18.09
C HIS A 182 -14.07 3.88 17.29
N THR A 183 -14.64 3.86 16.11
CA THR A 183 -14.87 5.07 15.31
C THR A 183 -15.92 5.96 15.96
N ALA A 184 -16.14 7.15 15.42
CA ALA A 184 -17.16 8.09 15.92
C ALA A 184 -18.58 7.49 15.93
N ALA A 185 -18.90 6.59 14.97
CA ALA A 185 -20.17 5.87 14.90
C ALA A 185 -20.17 4.52 15.64
N GLY A 186 -19.10 4.18 16.35
CA GLY A 186 -19.00 2.94 17.15
C GLY A 186 -18.55 1.69 16.41
N ARG A 187 -18.04 1.79 15.16
CA ARG A 187 -17.45 0.66 14.44
C ARG A 187 -16.13 0.25 15.10
N GLU A 188 -15.90 -1.07 15.24
CA GLU A 188 -14.66 -1.60 15.79
C GLU A 188 -13.47 -1.35 14.85
N VAL A 189 -12.39 -0.79 15.39
CA VAL A 189 -11.09 -0.63 14.73
C VAL A 189 -9.98 -1.04 15.71
N ARG A 190 -8.78 -1.34 15.22
CA ARG A 190 -7.67 -1.83 16.03
C ARG A 190 -6.42 -1.00 15.88
N ASP A 191 -5.57 -0.99 16.90
CA ASP A 191 -4.22 -0.42 16.86
C ASP A 191 -3.17 -1.45 16.37
N GLY A 192 -1.91 -1.05 16.39
CA GLY A 192 -0.75 -1.95 16.25
C GLY A 192 -0.55 -2.63 14.90
N GLY A 193 -1.44 -2.43 13.95
CA GLY A 193 -1.41 -3.17 12.69
C GLY A 193 -1.50 -2.33 11.41
N GLY A 194 -1.31 -1.02 11.46
CA GLY A 194 -1.66 -0.11 10.36
C GLY A 194 -3.17 0.11 10.29
N ILE A 195 -3.64 0.64 9.17
CA ILE A 195 -5.07 0.81 8.90
C ILE A 195 -5.60 -0.45 8.23
N ARG A 196 -6.54 -1.12 8.89
CA ARG A 196 -7.30 -2.21 8.27
C ARG A 196 -8.43 -1.62 7.45
N PRO A 197 -8.56 -1.95 6.17
CA PRO A 197 -9.64 -1.43 5.34
C PRO A 197 -11.01 -1.95 5.81
N ASP A 198 -12.06 -1.17 5.57
CA ASP A 198 -13.45 -1.57 5.82
C ASP A 198 -13.90 -2.63 4.81
N VAL A 199 -13.39 -2.52 3.57
CA VAL A 199 -13.59 -3.50 2.50
C VAL A 199 -12.23 -4.02 2.06
N GLU A 200 -11.93 -5.26 2.46
CA GLU A 200 -10.65 -5.90 2.13
C GLU A 200 -10.70 -6.46 0.70
N VAL A 201 -9.74 -6.04 -0.11
CA VAL A 201 -9.50 -6.57 -1.45
C VAL A 201 -8.29 -7.51 -1.38
N LYS A 202 -8.51 -8.76 -1.68
CA LYS A 202 -7.40 -9.73 -1.77
C LYS A 202 -6.51 -9.35 -2.94
N VAL A 203 -5.25 -9.12 -2.64
CA VAL A 203 -4.22 -8.94 -3.67
C VAL A 203 -3.90 -10.32 -4.23
N GLU A 204 -4.10 -10.51 -5.53
CA GLU A 204 -3.61 -11.71 -6.19
C GLU A 204 -2.08 -11.70 -6.14
N ASN A 205 -1.50 -12.73 -5.56
CA ASN A 205 -0.05 -12.91 -5.61
C ASN A 205 0.32 -13.31 -7.03
N PHE A 206 1.06 -12.47 -7.71
CA PHE A 206 1.63 -12.84 -9.00
C PHE A 206 2.58 -14.04 -8.80
N PRO A 207 2.47 -15.07 -9.66
CA PRO A 207 3.41 -16.17 -9.65
C PRO A 207 4.85 -15.66 -9.82
N ASN A 208 5.81 -16.34 -9.19
CA ASN A 208 7.22 -15.93 -9.26
C ASN A 208 7.74 -15.78 -10.71
N ILE A 209 7.26 -16.61 -11.62
CA ILE A 209 7.57 -16.49 -13.06
C ILE A 209 7.26 -15.10 -13.64
N MET A 210 6.18 -14.45 -13.17
CA MET A 210 5.79 -13.13 -13.67
C MET A 210 6.85 -12.07 -13.39
N PHE A 211 7.49 -12.14 -12.20
CA PHE A 211 8.58 -11.25 -11.86
C PHE A 211 9.73 -11.36 -12.89
N TYR A 212 10.12 -12.59 -13.24
CA TYR A 212 11.20 -12.81 -14.22
C TYR A 212 10.78 -12.42 -15.64
N LEU A 213 9.54 -12.72 -16.05
CA LEU A 213 9.02 -12.32 -17.36
C LEU A 213 9.01 -10.80 -17.55
N LEU A 214 8.74 -10.04 -16.49
CA LEU A 214 8.78 -8.57 -16.51
C LEU A 214 10.22 -8.05 -16.44
N ASN A 215 11.04 -8.59 -15.55
CA ASN A 215 12.40 -8.10 -15.33
C ASN A 215 13.34 -8.38 -16.52
N ASP A 216 13.11 -9.47 -17.22
CA ASP A 216 13.88 -9.86 -18.40
C ASP A 216 13.26 -9.35 -19.72
N ASP A 217 12.31 -8.41 -19.63
CA ASP A 217 11.59 -7.77 -20.75
C ASP A 217 10.87 -8.73 -21.71
N MET A 218 10.60 -9.98 -21.28
CA MET A 218 9.99 -10.99 -22.17
C MET A 218 8.59 -10.59 -22.65
N ILE A 219 7.79 -10.01 -21.75
CA ILE A 219 6.45 -9.53 -22.09
C ILE A 219 6.53 -8.32 -23.01
N PHE A 220 7.42 -7.38 -22.73
CA PHE A 220 7.63 -6.17 -23.52
C PHE A 220 8.07 -6.51 -24.94
N ASP A 221 9.04 -7.41 -25.08
CA ASP A 221 9.55 -7.85 -26.38
C ASP A 221 8.50 -8.58 -27.22
N TYR A 222 7.68 -9.43 -26.57
CA TYR A 222 6.57 -10.08 -27.26
C TYR A 222 5.52 -9.07 -27.71
N ALA A 223 5.12 -8.15 -26.84
CA ALA A 223 4.18 -7.10 -27.19
C ALA A 223 4.68 -6.24 -28.36
N THR A 224 5.97 -5.89 -28.35
CA THR A 224 6.60 -5.15 -29.46
C THR A 224 6.52 -5.93 -30.77
N GLN A 225 6.88 -7.23 -30.77
CA GLN A 225 6.77 -8.07 -31.95
C GLN A 225 5.32 -8.25 -32.42
N TYR A 226 4.39 -8.36 -31.47
CA TYR A 226 2.96 -8.42 -31.76
C TYR A 226 2.48 -7.17 -32.48
N CYS A 227 2.80 -5.98 -31.96
CA CYS A 227 2.44 -4.70 -32.57
C CYS A 227 3.06 -4.50 -33.97
N ILE A 228 4.29 -4.99 -34.20
CA ILE A 228 4.92 -4.94 -35.52
C ILE A 228 4.15 -5.81 -36.55
N LYS A 229 3.63 -6.97 -36.11
CA LYS A 229 2.85 -7.88 -36.95
C LYS A 229 1.42 -7.41 -37.18
N HIS A 230 0.84 -6.69 -36.22
CA HIS A 230 -0.53 -6.23 -36.21
C HIS A 230 -0.56 -4.70 -36.20
N SER A 231 -0.67 -4.09 -37.39
CA SER A 231 -0.62 -2.64 -37.59
C SER A 231 -1.74 -1.86 -36.87
N GLN A 232 -2.81 -2.53 -36.48
CA GLN A 232 -3.90 -1.96 -35.67
C GLN A 232 -4.22 -2.90 -34.52
N VAL A 233 -3.85 -2.48 -33.33
CA VAL A 233 -4.29 -3.08 -32.08
C VAL A 233 -5.50 -2.27 -31.63
N GLY A 234 -6.66 -2.90 -31.44
CA GLY A 234 -7.92 -2.26 -31.03
C GLY A 234 -7.81 -1.54 -29.67
N GLU A 235 -8.91 -0.97 -29.23
CA GLU A 235 -9.00 -0.37 -27.91
C GLU A 235 -8.67 -1.38 -26.82
N VAL A 236 -7.97 -0.95 -25.75
CA VAL A 236 -7.54 -1.82 -24.63
C VAL A 236 -8.69 -2.66 -24.05
N LYS A 237 -9.90 -2.09 -24.00
CA LYS A 237 -11.11 -2.76 -23.49
C LYS A 237 -11.60 -3.93 -24.35
N ASP A 238 -11.26 -3.93 -25.64
CA ASP A 238 -11.69 -4.90 -26.63
C ASP A 238 -10.56 -5.89 -27.00
N PHE A 239 -9.36 -5.66 -26.48
CA PHE A 239 -8.18 -6.48 -26.73
C PHE A 239 -8.20 -7.75 -25.88
N THR A 240 -8.03 -8.89 -26.51
CA THR A 240 -7.91 -10.20 -25.84
C THR A 240 -6.75 -10.99 -26.43
N ILE A 241 -5.98 -11.64 -25.57
CA ILE A 241 -4.95 -12.59 -26.00
C ILE A 241 -5.62 -13.92 -26.36
N THR A 242 -5.36 -14.41 -27.55
CA THR A 242 -5.86 -15.71 -27.99
C THR A 242 -4.95 -16.85 -27.55
N ASP A 243 -5.46 -18.10 -27.59
CA ASP A 243 -4.62 -19.28 -27.30
C ASP A 243 -3.45 -19.40 -28.30
N ALA A 244 -3.62 -18.97 -29.54
CA ALA A 244 -2.56 -18.93 -30.54
C ALA A 244 -1.46 -17.95 -30.18
N ASP A 245 -1.82 -16.75 -29.71
CA ASP A 245 -0.86 -15.76 -29.23
C ASP A 245 -0.08 -16.28 -28.01
N TYR A 246 -0.76 -16.97 -27.11
CA TYR A 246 -0.12 -17.58 -25.95
C TYR A 246 0.86 -18.70 -26.34
N VAL A 247 0.52 -19.51 -27.34
CA VAL A 247 1.43 -20.52 -27.89
C VAL A 247 2.66 -19.87 -28.53
N ASP A 248 2.48 -18.79 -29.29
CA ASP A 248 3.59 -18.05 -29.89
C ASP A 248 4.49 -17.38 -28.84
N PHE A 249 3.91 -16.83 -27.79
CA PHE A 249 4.67 -16.33 -26.65
C PHE A 249 5.54 -17.43 -26.03
N LYS A 250 5.00 -18.62 -25.78
CA LYS A 250 5.77 -19.76 -25.25
C LYS A 250 6.90 -20.16 -26.19
N LYS A 251 6.68 -20.21 -27.52
CA LYS A 251 7.74 -20.49 -28.50
C LYS A 251 8.86 -19.45 -28.43
N MET A 252 8.52 -18.17 -28.26
CA MET A 252 9.53 -17.10 -28.09
C MET A 252 10.36 -17.32 -26.82
N LEU A 253 9.72 -17.64 -25.69
CA LEU A 253 10.44 -17.95 -24.45
C LEU A 253 11.40 -19.12 -24.62
N HIS A 254 10.97 -20.20 -25.26
CA HIS A 254 11.83 -21.35 -25.56
C HIS A 254 13.02 -20.98 -26.43
N LYS A 255 12.79 -20.19 -27.51
CA LYS A 255 13.86 -19.71 -28.41
C LYS A 255 14.90 -18.86 -27.68
N ARG A 256 14.45 -18.05 -26.71
CA ARG A 256 15.32 -17.22 -25.86
C ARG A 256 15.93 -17.96 -24.69
N LYS A 257 15.66 -19.26 -24.53
CA LYS A 257 16.12 -20.09 -23.41
C LYS A 257 15.78 -19.46 -22.06
N PHE A 258 14.56 -18.85 -21.97
CA PHE A 258 14.09 -18.24 -20.74
C PHE A 258 14.04 -19.27 -19.61
N THR A 259 14.61 -18.90 -18.46
CA THR A 259 14.59 -19.70 -17.23
C THR A 259 14.30 -18.78 -16.05
N TYR A 260 13.74 -19.32 -15.00
CA TYR A 260 13.50 -18.57 -13.76
C TYR A 260 13.78 -19.47 -12.54
N ASP A 261 14.01 -18.83 -11.38
CA ASP A 261 14.33 -19.54 -10.15
C ASP A 261 13.09 -20.23 -9.57
N ARG A 262 13.06 -21.55 -9.65
CA ARG A 262 11.99 -22.39 -9.13
C ARG A 262 12.36 -22.90 -7.75
N GLN A 263 12.05 -22.13 -6.72
CA GLN A 263 12.36 -22.49 -5.32
C GLN A 263 11.74 -23.85 -4.92
N SER A 264 10.52 -24.14 -5.41
CA SER A 264 9.87 -25.43 -5.18
C SER A 264 10.65 -26.61 -5.74
N GLU A 265 11.26 -26.47 -6.93
CA GLU A 265 12.10 -27.52 -7.52
C GLU A 265 13.40 -27.71 -6.74
N LYS A 266 14.03 -26.60 -6.28
CA LYS A 266 15.22 -26.70 -5.41
C LYS A 266 14.90 -27.36 -4.09
N MET A 267 13.79 -26.99 -3.44
CA MET A 267 13.36 -27.64 -2.21
C MET A 267 13.04 -29.13 -2.40
N LEU A 268 12.40 -29.47 -3.53
CA LEU A 268 12.09 -30.88 -3.86
C LEU A 268 13.37 -31.69 -4.07
N LYS A 269 14.36 -31.12 -4.75
CA LYS A 269 15.67 -31.75 -4.94
C LYS A 269 16.37 -31.97 -3.59
N ASN A 270 16.42 -30.96 -2.74
CA ASN A 270 17.01 -31.07 -1.41
C ASN A 270 16.26 -32.11 -0.55
N LEU A 271 14.93 -32.10 -0.60
CA LEU A 271 14.13 -33.09 0.12
C LEU A 271 14.43 -34.52 -0.36
N LYS A 272 14.60 -34.68 -1.67
CA LYS A 272 14.98 -35.98 -2.26
C LYS A 272 16.34 -36.44 -1.75
N GLU A 273 17.34 -35.56 -1.75
CA GLU A 273 18.69 -35.86 -1.24
C GLU A 273 18.68 -36.25 0.25
N ILE A 274 17.89 -35.55 1.07
CA ILE A 274 17.70 -35.86 2.49
C ILE A 274 17.03 -37.21 2.67
N ALA A 275 15.96 -37.49 1.93
CA ALA A 275 15.23 -38.75 2.04
C ALA A 275 16.06 -39.95 1.55
N GLU A 276 16.93 -39.77 0.54
CA GLU A 276 17.91 -40.76 0.13
C GLU A 276 18.93 -41.06 1.24
N PHE A 277 19.43 -40.01 1.89
CA PHE A 277 20.35 -40.14 3.02
C PHE A 277 19.71 -40.85 4.24
N GLU A 278 18.44 -40.58 4.50
CA GLU A 278 17.67 -41.21 5.58
C GLU A 278 17.20 -42.65 5.25
N GLY A 279 17.44 -43.12 4.02
CA GLY A 279 16.99 -44.47 3.60
C GLY A 279 15.48 -44.59 3.43
N SER A 280 14.76 -43.48 3.34
CA SER A 280 13.30 -43.39 3.12
C SER A 280 12.98 -43.62 1.64
N VAL A 281 12.64 -44.81 1.25
CA VAL A 281 12.52 -45.22 -0.17
C VAL A 281 11.07 -45.33 -0.60
N SER A 282 10.43 -44.22 -0.95
CA SER A 282 9.28 -44.27 -1.88
C SER A 282 9.07 -42.94 -2.55
N TYR A 283 9.77 -42.68 -3.66
CA TYR A 283 9.77 -41.42 -4.39
C TYR A 283 8.71 -41.32 -5.48
N THR A 284 7.91 -42.34 -5.74
CA THR A 284 6.97 -42.38 -6.86
C THR A 284 5.87 -41.32 -6.82
N HIS A 285 5.69 -40.62 -5.69
CA HIS A 285 4.66 -39.61 -5.52
C HIS A 285 5.17 -38.15 -5.43
N LEU A 286 6.50 -37.94 -5.48
CA LEU A 286 7.12 -36.60 -5.38
C LEU A 286 7.51 -35.98 -6.73
N THR A 287 6.94 -36.44 -7.83
CA THR A 287 7.16 -35.81 -9.13
C THR A 287 6.11 -34.72 -9.37
N LEU A 288 6.54 -33.46 -9.41
CA LEU A 288 5.73 -32.38 -9.95
C LEU A 288 5.46 -32.67 -11.44
N ARG A 289 4.19 -32.75 -11.82
CA ARG A 289 3.82 -32.75 -13.24
C ARG A 289 4.22 -31.37 -13.80
N THR A 290 5.24 -31.36 -14.64
CA THR A 290 5.54 -30.21 -15.51
C THR A 290 4.52 -30.23 -16.64
N THR A 291 3.48 -29.39 -16.54
CA THR A 291 2.58 -29.06 -17.63
C THR A 291 2.95 -27.68 -18.19
#